data_13f9051b85e5071c41004502fa567d19
#
_entry.id   13f9051b85e5071c41004502fa567d19
#
_cell.length_a   1.000
_cell.length_b   1.000
_cell.length_c   1.000
_cell.angle_alpha   90.00
_cell.angle_beta   90.00
_cell.angle_gamma   90.00
#
_symmetry.space_group_name_H-M   'P 1'
#
loop_
_entity.id
_entity.type
_entity.pdbx_description
1 polymer ?
#
loop_
_entity_poly.entity_id
_entity_poly.type
_entity_poly.pdbx_seq_one_letter_code
_entity_poly.pdbx_strand_id
1 'polypeptide(L)'
;MNKMPNLTLKNIALACEGTYVGPTELEEKVICGAVIDSRLVEPDYLFIPIKGERVDGHNFIPQVFEKGAACVLSEVELENPAGPYIKVESSELALKKIAAFYRQNLTIKVVGITGSVGKTSTKEMIASVVSQKYCVHKTAGNFNNEIGLPLTIFGIREEHQVAILEMGISDFNEMHRLAEIANPDIGVITNIGLCHLENLGTRDGILQAKTEMFDHMKEGGIAILNGDDDKLSTKKVVNEKSAIFYGVGTENPICATDLENLGFEGMAVTIHTPQGTFDAHISIPGEHNVHNALAATAVGLELGLTLEEIKKGIEEAKTIAGRTNLIKANGMNVVDDCYNANPVSMAAALDVLSHAKGRTIAVLGDMGELGEDEVALHYGVGKCVAEKKIHTLFCAGNLAQEYKHGVEDVLREAGAGECEVYHFDTRDEMIKELLSYVKTGDSILIKASHFMDFPKVVEALTK
;
A
#
# COMPACT_ATOMS: atom_id res chain seq x y z
N MET A 1 -23.29 -8.61 -17.36
CA MET A 1 -22.66 -8.03 -16.16
C MET A 1 -22.70 -9.06 -15.07
N ASN A 2 -21.60 -9.29 -14.37
CA ASN A 2 -21.54 -10.23 -13.25
C ASN A 2 -22.27 -9.64 -12.05
N LYS A 3 -23.34 -10.29 -11.61
CA LYS A 3 -24.10 -9.87 -10.42
C LYS A 3 -23.26 -10.05 -9.16
N MET A 4 -23.53 -9.25 -8.15
CA MET A 4 -22.93 -9.40 -6.83
C MET A 4 -23.81 -10.34 -5.99
N PRO A 5 -23.39 -11.59 -5.75
CA PRO A 5 -24.24 -12.58 -5.09
C PRO A 5 -24.74 -12.08 -3.72
N ASN A 6 -26.00 -12.37 -3.41
CA ASN A 6 -26.69 -11.98 -2.19
C ASN A 6 -26.89 -10.47 -1.94
N LEU A 7 -26.41 -9.58 -2.80
CA LEU A 7 -26.69 -8.15 -2.69
C LEU A 7 -28.00 -7.79 -3.43
N THR A 8 -29.11 -8.24 -2.89
CA THR A 8 -30.44 -7.74 -3.26
C THR A 8 -30.71 -6.39 -2.57
N LEU A 9 -31.60 -5.55 -3.11
CA LEU A 9 -31.94 -4.26 -2.48
C LEU A 9 -32.45 -4.45 -1.06
N LYS A 10 -33.21 -5.52 -0.80
CA LYS A 10 -33.67 -5.92 0.53
C LYS A 10 -32.52 -6.26 1.47
N ASN A 11 -31.57 -7.10 1.01
CA ASN A 11 -30.42 -7.47 1.84
C ASN A 11 -29.50 -6.29 2.11
N ILE A 12 -29.34 -5.37 1.15
CA ILE A 12 -28.61 -4.14 1.32
C ILE A 12 -29.26 -3.28 2.41
N ALA A 13 -30.58 -3.09 2.36
CA ALA A 13 -31.32 -2.33 3.38
C ALA A 13 -31.15 -2.97 4.77
N LEU A 14 -31.25 -4.29 4.88
CA LEU A 14 -31.06 -5.01 6.14
C LEU A 14 -29.60 -4.87 6.65
N ALA A 15 -28.63 -5.05 5.78
CA ALA A 15 -27.21 -4.99 6.13
C ALA A 15 -26.79 -3.61 6.68
N CYS A 16 -27.32 -2.53 6.12
CA CYS A 16 -27.02 -1.17 6.57
C CYS A 16 -28.03 -0.58 7.57
N GLU A 17 -28.98 -1.40 8.06
CA GLU A 17 -30.06 -0.95 8.96
C GLU A 17 -30.86 0.21 8.39
N GLY A 18 -30.98 0.25 7.06
CA GLY A 18 -31.69 1.28 6.32
C GLY A 18 -33.14 0.90 6.02
N THR A 19 -33.92 1.89 5.60
CA THR A 19 -35.31 1.70 5.17
C THR A 19 -35.37 1.74 3.65
N TYR A 20 -35.79 0.63 3.03
CA TYR A 20 -36.03 0.61 1.59
C TYR A 20 -37.29 1.39 1.24
N VAL A 21 -37.19 2.25 0.24
CA VAL A 21 -38.31 3.05 -0.31
C VAL A 21 -38.34 2.86 -1.83
N GLY A 22 -39.37 2.14 -2.30
CA GLY A 22 -39.54 1.84 -3.72
C GLY A 22 -40.55 0.72 -3.97
N PRO A 23 -40.72 0.28 -5.24
CA PRO A 23 -41.60 -0.82 -5.59
C PRO A 23 -41.14 -2.13 -4.96
N THR A 24 -42.07 -2.88 -4.32
CA THR A 24 -41.78 -4.16 -3.63
C THR A 24 -41.17 -5.20 -4.57
N GLU A 25 -41.60 -5.20 -5.84
CA GLU A 25 -41.09 -6.11 -6.87
C GLU A 25 -39.59 -5.94 -7.17
N LEU A 26 -38.98 -4.82 -6.79
CA LEU A 26 -37.55 -4.56 -6.94
C LEU A 26 -36.73 -4.96 -5.71
N GLU A 27 -37.33 -5.31 -4.59
CA GLU A 27 -36.60 -5.68 -3.37
C GLU A 27 -35.62 -6.84 -3.58
N GLU A 28 -36.00 -7.82 -4.40
CA GLU A 28 -35.16 -9.00 -4.72
C GLU A 28 -34.21 -8.75 -5.92
N LYS A 29 -34.13 -7.52 -6.43
CA LYS A 29 -33.20 -7.18 -7.51
C LYS A 29 -31.78 -7.20 -6.99
N VAL A 30 -30.92 -8.02 -7.61
CA VAL A 30 -29.48 -8.13 -7.31
C VAL A 30 -28.73 -7.06 -8.09
N ILE A 31 -27.88 -6.30 -7.41
CA ILE A 31 -27.03 -5.30 -8.05
C ILE A 31 -25.81 -5.91 -8.77
N CYS A 32 -25.21 -5.16 -9.70
CA CYS A 32 -24.01 -5.54 -10.46
C CYS A 32 -22.74 -4.85 -9.97
N GLY A 33 -22.86 -3.77 -9.19
CA GLY A 33 -21.75 -3.01 -8.64
C GLY A 33 -22.23 -2.02 -7.59
N ALA A 34 -21.29 -1.52 -6.78
CA ALA A 34 -21.53 -0.44 -5.83
C ALA A 34 -20.39 0.58 -5.92
N VAL A 35 -20.72 1.84 -6.04
CA VAL A 35 -19.76 2.94 -6.24
C VAL A 35 -20.16 4.19 -5.46
N ILE A 36 -19.14 5.01 -5.14
CA ILE A 36 -19.31 6.33 -4.50
C ILE A 36 -19.11 7.49 -5.49
N ASP A 37 -18.52 7.21 -6.65
CA ASP A 37 -18.30 8.20 -7.71
C ASP A 37 -19.41 8.11 -8.76
N SER A 38 -20.20 9.17 -8.88
CA SER A 38 -21.32 9.27 -9.82
C SER A 38 -20.91 9.10 -11.30
N ARG A 39 -19.64 9.32 -11.62
CA ARG A 39 -19.10 9.14 -12.97
C ARG A 39 -18.98 7.68 -13.37
N LEU A 40 -18.76 6.79 -12.37
CA LEU A 40 -18.54 5.35 -12.52
C LEU A 40 -19.83 4.53 -12.44
N VAL A 41 -20.99 5.18 -12.25
CA VAL A 41 -22.28 4.48 -12.22
C VAL A 41 -22.58 3.88 -13.59
N GLU A 42 -22.90 2.58 -13.57
CA GLU A 42 -23.39 1.80 -14.70
C GLU A 42 -24.80 1.24 -14.40
N PRO A 43 -25.53 0.71 -15.42
CA PRO A 43 -26.82 0.07 -15.17
C PRO A 43 -26.76 -1.02 -14.09
N ASP A 44 -27.79 -1.06 -13.27
CA ASP A 44 -27.92 -1.99 -12.14
C ASP A 44 -26.90 -1.82 -10.99
N TYR A 45 -26.24 -0.65 -10.89
CA TYR A 45 -25.35 -0.33 -9.78
C TYR A 45 -26.11 0.28 -8.59
N LEU A 46 -25.56 0.08 -7.39
CA LEU A 46 -25.86 0.88 -6.20
C LEU A 46 -24.96 2.11 -6.17
N PHE A 47 -25.55 3.28 -6.08
CA PHE A 47 -24.80 4.51 -5.80
C PHE A 47 -24.85 4.86 -4.32
N ILE A 48 -23.68 5.08 -3.72
CA ILE A 48 -23.53 5.43 -2.30
C ILE A 48 -22.97 6.86 -2.23
N PRO A 49 -23.82 7.87 -2.07
CA PRO A 49 -23.37 9.26 -2.00
C PRO A 49 -22.63 9.52 -0.68
N ILE A 50 -21.38 9.97 -0.76
CA ILE A 50 -20.59 10.39 0.40
C ILE A 50 -20.51 11.90 0.41
N LYS A 51 -20.68 12.49 1.59
CA LYS A 51 -20.50 13.92 1.80
C LYS A 51 -19.02 14.23 2.03
N GLY A 52 -18.35 14.73 1.00
CA GLY A 52 -16.96 15.18 1.09
C GLY A 52 -16.83 16.63 1.54
N GLU A 53 -15.63 17.08 1.80
CA GLU A 53 -15.31 18.47 2.21
C GLU A 53 -15.73 19.52 1.18
N ARG A 54 -15.65 19.23 -0.10
CA ARG A 54 -15.89 20.16 -1.22
C ARG A 54 -17.18 19.88 -1.96
N VAL A 55 -17.65 18.65 -1.96
CA VAL A 55 -18.78 18.20 -2.79
C VAL A 55 -19.60 17.19 -2.00
N ASP A 56 -20.93 17.41 -2.00
CA ASP A 56 -21.88 16.44 -1.45
C ASP A 56 -22.36 15.51 -2.57
N GLY A 57 -22.08 14.20 -2.41
CA GLY A 57 -22.47 13.16 -3.36
C GLY A 57 -23.98 13.07 -3.61
N HIS A 58 -24.81 13.48 -2.64
CA HIS A 58 -26.27 13.45 -2.76
C HIS A 58 -26.78 14.34 -3.91
N ASN A 59 -26.04 15.39 -4.27
CA ASN A 59 -26.40 16.26 -5.39
C ASN A 59 -26.42 15.55 -6.75
N PHE A 60 -25.79 14.38 -6.85
CA PHE A 60 -25.72 13.60 -8.10
C PHE A 60 -26.81 12.51 -8.21
N ILE A 61 -27.69 12.36 -7.21
CA ILE A 61 -28.76 11.33 -7.20
C ILE A 61 -29.62 11.37 -8.47
N PRO A 62 -30.12 12.53 -8.96
CA PRO A 62 -30.91 12.56 -10.20
C PRO A 62 -30.11 12.02 -11.40
N GLN A 63 -28.87 12.45 -11.56
CA GLN A 63 -28.00 12.07 -12.67
C GLN A 63 -27.69 10.57 -12.68
N VAL A 64 -27.49 9.92 -11.53
CA VAL A 64 -27.17 8.49 -11.49
C VAL A 64 -28.35 7.61 -11.85
N PHE A 65 -29.59 8.05 -11.58
CA PHE A 65 -30.78 7.37 -12.07
C PHE A 65 -30.89 7.44 -13.60
N GLU A 66 -30.53 8.57 -14.21
CA GLU A 66 -30.47 8.69 -15.67
C GLU A 66 -29.46 7.71 -16.31
N LYS A 67 -28.39 7.36 -15.56
CA LYS A 67 -27.41 6.34 -15.97
C LYS A 67 -27.86 4.90 -15.70
N GLY A 68 -29.02 4.68 -15.09
CA GLY A 68 -29.58 3.37 -14.84
C GLY A 68 -29.20 2.75 -13.49
N ALA A 69 -28.84 3.55 -12.50
CA ALA A 69 -28.61 3.04 -11.15
C ALA A 69 -29.83 2.21 -10.69
N ALA A 70 -29.57 1.03 -10.10
CA ALA A 70 -30.65 0.19 -9.56
C ALA A 70 -31.25 0.79 -8.29
N CYS A 71 -30.42 1.46 -7.49
CA CYS A 71 -30.80 2.03 -6.21
C CYS A 71 -29.73 3.07 -5.78
N VAL A 72 -30.11 3.99 -4.93
CA VAL A 72 -29.19 4.91 -4.27
C VAL A 72 -29.37 4.83 -2.75
N LEU A 73 -28.31 5.13 -1.98
CA LEU A 73 -28.47 5.47 -0.57
C LEU A 73 -28.84 6.95 -0.45
N SER A 74 -29.52 7.33 0.65
CA SER A 74 -29.79 8.73 0.98
C SER A 74 -29.90 8.93 2.47
N GLU A 75 -29.28 9.98 2.98
CA GLU A 75 -29.39 10.37 4.41
C GLU A 75 -30.66 11.18 4.70
N VAL A 76 -31.36 11.58 3.66
CA VAL A 76 -32.62 12.31 3.75
C VAL A 76 -33.73 11.64 2.95
N GLU A 77 -34.99 11.95 3.26
CA GLU A 77 -36.11 11.54 2.43
C GLU A 77 -36.06 12.27 1.07
N LEU A 78 -36.22 11.49 -0.01
CA LEU A 78 -36.21 12.05 -1.35
C LEU A 78 -37.65 12.37 -1.79
N GLU A 79 -37.85 13.59 -2.25
CA GLU A 79 -39.13 14.00 -2.84
C GLU A 79 -39.18 13.53 -4.31
N ASN A 80 -40.21 12.74 -4.65
CA ASN A 80 -40.44 12.21 -6.01
C ASN A 80 -39.17 11.61 -6.67
N PRO A 81 -38.49 10.61 -6.05
CA PRO A 81 -37.28 10.02 -6.59
C PRO A 81 -37.55 9.32 -7.92
N ALA A 82 -36.60 9.38 -8.87
CA ALA A 82 -36.71 8.75 -10.16
C ALA A 82 -36.54 7.20 -10.10
N GLY A 83 -36.17 6.65 -8.95
CA GLY A 83 -36.00 5.21 -8.71
C GLY A 83 -35.96 4.89 -7.22
N PRO A 84 -35.81 3.61 -6.86
CA PRO A 84 -35.79 3.18 -5.47
C PRO A 84 -34.55 3.69 -4.72
N TYR A 85 -34.71 3.99 -3.44
CA TYR A 85 -33.61 4.35 -2.58
C TYR A 85 -33.70 3.68 -1.21
N ILE A 86 -32.58 3.62 -0.51
CA ILE A 86 -32.49 3.14 0.86
C ILE A 86 -32.12 4.33 1.74
N LYS A 87 -33.02 4.71 2.64
CA LYS A 87 -32.76 5.75 3.62
C LYS A 87 -31.89 5.19 4.72
N VAL A 88 -30.79 5.87 5.01
CA VAL A 88 -29.80 5.50 6.03
C VAL A 88 -29.49 6.69 6.93
N GLU A 89 -28.95 6.44 8.10
CA GLU A 89 -28.48 7.48 9.00
C GLU A 89 -27.18 8.12 8.49
N SER A 90 -26.25 7.29 7.98
CA SER A 90 -24.97 7.71 7.42
C SER A 90 -24.61 6.81 6.22
N SER A 91 -24.38 7.43 5.08
CA SER A 91 -23.95 6.74 3.85
C SER A 91 -22.57 6.09 4.03
N GLU A 92 -21.68 6.72 4.79
CA GLU A 92 -20.35 6.17 5.07
C GLU A 92 -20.42 4.91 5.96
N LEU A 93 -21.24 4.95 7.02
CA LEU A 93 -21.45 3.78 7.86
C LEU A 93 -22.14 2.66 7.09
N ALA A 94 -23.12 2.99 6.25
CA ALA A 94 -23.82 2.04 5.38
C ALA A 94 -22.86 1.37 4.38
N LEU A 95 -21.93 2.14 3.77
CA LEU A 95 -20.87 1.61 2.90
C LEU A 95 -20.09 0.47 3.58
N LYS A 96 -19.63 0.71 4.82
CA LYS A 96 -18.86 -0.25 5.62
C LYS A 96 -19.69 -1.51 5.95
N LYS A 97 -20.92 -1.33 6.42
CA LYS A 97 -21.83 -2.43 6.76
C LYS A 97 -22.19 -3.29 5.54
N ILE A 98 -22.49 -2.69 4.40
CA ILE A 98 -22.79 -3.40 3.15
C ILE A 98 -21.57 -4.20 2.68
N ALA A 99 -20.37 -3.62 2.77
CA ALA A 99 -19.14 -4.30 2.38
C ALA A 99 -18.84 -5.50 3.31
N ALA A 100 -19.01 -5.34 4.62
CA ALA A 100 -18.86 -6.43 5.59
C ALA A 100 -19.88 -7.56 5.33
N PHE A 101 -21.13 -7.20 5.07
CA PHE A 101 -22.18 -8.18 4.70
C PHE A 101 -21.82 -8.93 3.41
N TYR A 102 -21.39 -8.21 2.37
CA TYR A 102 -20.97 -8.82 1.11
C TYR A 102 -19.81 -9.77 1.33
N ARG A 103 -18.77 -9.33 2.05
CA ARG A 103 -17.57 -10.12 2.37
C ARG A 103 -17.92 -11.43 3.11
N GLN A 104 -18.83 -11.37 4.10
CA GLN A 104 -19.25 -12.54 4.88
C GLN A 104 -19.99 -13.59 4.03
N ASN A 105 -20.63 -13.18 2.95
CA ASN A 105 -21.34 -14.06 2.02
C ASN A 105 -20.46 -14.62 0.90
N LEU A 106 -19.17 -14.29 0.87
CA LEU A 106 -18.22 -14.80 -0.13
C LEU A 106 -17.42 -15.98 0.43
N THR A 107 -17.37 -17.06 -0.36
CA THR A 107 -16.50 -18.21 -0.10
C THR A 107 -15.13 -17.97 -0.76
N ILE A 108 -14.34 -17.06 -0.19
CA ILE A 108 -13.02 -16.67 -0.70
C ILE A 108 -12.02 -16.62 0.44
N LYS A 109 -10.76 -16.94 0.17
CA LYS A 109 -9.66 -16.72 1.12
C LYS A 109 -9.23 -15.26 1.10
N VAL A 110 -9.06 -14.66 2.28
CA VAL A 110 -8.61 -13.28 2.41
C VAL A 110 -7.27 -13.21 3.13
N VAL A 111 -6.32 -12.55 2.48
CA VAL A 111 -5.03 -12.14 3.04
C VAL A 111 -5.10 -10.66 3.36
N GLY A 112 -5.13 -10.31 4.64
CA GLY A 112 -5.04 -8.94 5.12
C GLY A 112 -3.59 -8.52 5.31
N ILE A 113 -3.20 -7.35 4.82
CA ILE A 113 -1.81 -6.87 4.90
C ILE A 113 -1.76 -5.48 5.51
N THR A 114 -0.92 -5.32 6.53
CA THR A 114 -0.59 -4.01 7.12
C THR A 114 0.90 -3.90 7.44
N GLY A 115 1.31 -2.76 7.96
CA GLY A 115 2.68 -2.46 8.38
C GLY A 115 3.00 -0.98 8.23
N SER A 116 4.11 -0.55 8.77
CA SER A 116 4.56 0.84 8.65
C SER A 116 5.03 1.16 7.24
N VAL A 117 5.88 0.30 6.67
CA VAL A 117 6.46 0.43 5.33
C VAL A 117 6.27 -0.88 4.55
N GLY A 118 6.23 -0.80 3.22
CA GLY A 118 6.27 -1.96 2.35
C GLY A 118 4.91 -2.64 2.09
N LYS A 119 3.81 -2.20 2.70
CA LYS A 119 2.47 -2.80 2.50
C LYS A 119 2.13 -3.09 1.04
N THR A 120 2.18 -2.07 0.21
CA THR A 120 1.81 -2.16 -1.20
C THR A 120 2.76 -3.07 -1.99
N SER A 121 4.07 -2.94 -1.77
CA SER A 121 5.07 -3.80 -2.45
C SER A 121 4.93 -5.26 -2.02
N THR A 122 4.70 -5.52 -0.73
CA THR A 122 4.41 -6.87 -0.21
C THR A 122 3.12 -7.43 -0.80
N LYS A 123 2.05 -6.60 -0.87
CA LYS A 123 0.78 -6.97 -1.52
C LYS A 123 0.98 -7.39 -2.98
N GLU A 124 1.75 -6.62 -3.74
CA GLU A 124 2.04 -6.93 -5.14
C GLU A 124 2.86 -8.22 -5.28
N MET A 125 3.86 -8.42 -4.44
CA MET A 125 4.67 -9.64 -4.42
C MET A 125 3.81 -10.87 -4.07
N ILE A 126 2.97 -10.78 -3.02
CA ILE A 126 2.02 -11.84 -2.66
C ILE A 126 1.04 -12.11 -3.80
N ALA A 127 0.52 -11.05 -4.44
CA ALA A 127 -0.40 -11.20 -5.56
C ALA A 127 0.26 -11.91 -6.75
N SER A 128 1.52 -11.60 -7.07
CA SER A 128 2.29 -12.27 -8.12
C SER A 128 2.45 -13.76 -7.83
N VAL A 129 2.83 -14.11 -6.60
CA VAL A 129 3.01 -15.49 -6.15
C VAL A 129 1.68 -16.25 -6.17
N VAL A 130 0.65 -15.72 -5.53
CA VAL A 130 -0.65 -16.40 -5.39
C VAL A 130 -1.35 -16.57 -6.74
N SER A 131 -1.12 -15.64 -7.69
CA SER A 131 -1.67 -15.71 -9.05
C SER A 131 -1.11 -16.85 -9.90
N GLN A 132 -0.03 -17.52 -9.45
CA GLN A 132 0.47 -18.71 -10.14
C GLN A 132 -0.49 -19.91 -10.02
N LYS A 133 -1.41 -19.87 -9.06
CA LYS A 133 -2.36 -20.95 -8.80
C LYS A 133 -3.82 -20.51 -8.74
N TYR A 134 -4.09 -19.30 -8.29
CA TYR A 134 -5.44 -18.82 -7.98
C TYR A 134 -5.82 -17.58 -8.79
N CYS A 135 -7.12 -17.41 -9.04
CA CYS A 135 -7.66 -16.14 -9.53
C CYS A 135 -7.70 -15.14 -8.36
N VAL A 136 -6.90 -14.08 -8.46
CA VAL A 136 -6.65 -13.14 -7.36
C VAL A 136 -7.36 -11.81 -7.59
N HIS A 137 -8.06 -11.33 -6.55
CA HIS A 137 -8.46 -9.95 -6.41
C HIS A 137 -7.54 -9.23 -5.41
N LYS A 138 -7.17 -7.98 -5.65
CA LYS A 138 -6.30 -7.23 -4.75
C LYS A 138 -6.68 -5.76 -4.66
N THR A 139 -6.30 -5.10 -3.56
CA THR A 139 -6.45 -3.65 -3.41
C THR A 139 -5.74 -2.92 -4.54
N ALA A 140 -6.48 -2.09 -5.26
CA ALA A 140 -5.95 -1.20 -6.30
C ALA A 140 -5.51 0.14 -5.69
N GLY A 141 -4.40 0.70 -6.22
CA GLY A 141 -3.90 1.99 -5.75
C GLY A 141 -3.73 2.04 -4.22
N ASN A 142 -4.35 3.04 -3.60
CA ASN A 142 -4.36 3.28 -2.16
C ASN A 142 -5.74 3.08 -1.51
N PHE A 143 -6.60 2.24 -2.09
CA PHE A 143 -7.92 1.93 -1.53
C PHE A 143 -7.84 1.04 -0.29
N ASN A 144 -7.08 1.49 0.71
CA ASN A 144 -6.69 0.74 1.90
C ASN A 144 -7.22 1.33 3.22
N ASN A 145 -8.01 2.40 3.15
CA ASN A 145 -8.66 3.07 4.29
C ASN A 145 -10.14 2.66 4.42
N GLU A 146 -10.86 3.28 5.37
CA GLU A 146 -12.26 2.96 5.70
C GLU A 146 -13.27 3.18 4.56
N ILE A 147 -12.92 3.94 3.53
CA ILE A 147 -13.72 4.10 2.30
C ILE A 147 -13.19 3.19 1.18
N GLY A 148 -11.88 3.13 1.03
CA GLY A 148 -11.23 2.38 -0.06
C GLY A 148 -11.34 0.87 0.08
N LEU A 149 -11.21 0.32 1.29
CA LEU A 149 -11.35 -1.11 1.54
C LEU A 149 -12.74 -1.65 1.18
N PRO A 150 -13.86 -1.03 1.58
CA PRO A 150 -15.19 -1.39 1.10
C PRO A 150 -15.30 -1.44 -0.42
N LEU A 151 -14.78 -0.43 -1.13
CA LEU A 151 -14.79 -0.39 -2.58
C LEU A 151 -13.96 -1.52 -3.21
N THR A 152 -12.83 -1.86 -2.60
CA THR A 152 -12.03 -3.02 -2.99
C THR A 152 -12.83 -4.31 -2.84
N ILE A 153 -13.54 -4.50 -1.73
CA ILE A 153 -14.37 -5.68 -1.47
C ILE A 153 -15.53 -5.77 -2.48
N PHE A 154 -16.16 -4.66 -2.85
CA PHE A 154 -17.18 -4.64 -3.91
C PHE A 154 -16.64 -5.02 -5.29
N GLY A 155 -15.33 -5.00 -5.49
CA GLY A 155 -14.68 -5.51 -6.69
C GLY A 155 -14.54 -7.03 -6.75
N ILE A 156 -14.75 -7.76 -5.65
CA ILE A 156 -14.67 -9.22 -5.62
C ILE A 156 -15.82 -9.82 -6.43
N ARG A 157 -15.54 -10.89 -7.19
CA ARG A 157 -16.51 -11.64 -8.01
C ARG A 157 -16.37 -13.13 -7.75
N GLU A 158 -17.31 -13.93 -8.25
CA GLU A 158 -17.36 -15.39 -8.04
C GLU A 158 -16.14 -16.14 -8.58
N GLU A 159 -15.49 -15.61 -9.62
CA GLU A 159 -14.29 -16.20 -10.20
C GLU A 159 -13.06 -16.04 -9.29
N HIS A 160 -13.04 -15.05 -8.38
CA HIS A 160 -11.92 -14.83 -7.48
C HIS A 160 -11.88 -15.88 -6.37
N GLN A 161 -10.71 -16.46 -6.15
CA GLN A 161 -10.45 -17.49 -5.16
C GLN A 161 -9.70 -16.96 -3.93
N VAL A 162 -8.88 -15.93 -4.14
CA VAL A 162 -8.13 -15.24 -3.08
C VAL A 162 -8.27 -13.74 -3.24
N ALA A 163 -8.55 -13.03 -2.15
CA ALA A 163 -8.49 -11.58 -2.09
C ALA A 163 -7.31 -11.13 -1.21
N ILE A 164 -6.51 -10.18 -1.70
CA ILE A 164 -5.36 -9.62 -1.00
C ILE A 164 -5.68 -8.16 -0.69
N LEU A 165 -5.97 -7.90 0.58
CA LEU A 165 -6.51 -6.63 1.05
C LEU A 165 -5.46 -5.86 1.86
N GLU A 166 -5.01 -4.74 1.30
CA GLU A 166 -4.14 -3.81 2.01
C GLU A 166 -4.97 -2.98 3.00
N MET A 167 -4.51 -2.87 4.26
CA MET A 167 -5.14 -2.13 5.34
C MET A 167 -4.16 -1.10 5.90
N GLY A 168 -4.41 0.17 5.59
CA GLY A 168 -3.65 1.33 6.05
C GLY A 168 -4.36 2.04 7.19
N ILE A 169 -3.62 2.37 8.23
CA ILE A 169 -4.13 3.09 9.40
C ILE A 169 -3.22 4.25 9.78
N SER A 170 -3.82 5.26 10.36
CA SER A 170 -3.17 6.45 10.91
C SER A 170 -3.44 6.62 12.40
N ASP A 171 -4.48 5.99 12.94
CA ASP A 171 -4.93 6.15 14.33
C ASP A 171 -5.38 4.80 14.94
N PHE A 172 -5.56 4.79 16.26
CA PHE A 172 -6.12 3.64 17.00
C PHE A 172 -7.56 3.32 16.56
N ASN A 173 -7.94 2.05 16.67
CA ASN A 173 -9.24 1.50 16.28
C ASN A 173 -9.56 1.58 14.78
N GLU A 174 -8.74 2.20 13.93
CA GLU A 174 -8.94 2.13 12.48
C GLU A 174 -8.74 0.71 11.97
N MET A 175 -7.70 0.02 12.43
CA MET A 175 -7.44 -1.36 12.05
C MET A 175 -8.57 -2.29 12.51
N HIS A 176 -9.11 -2.06 13.69
CA HIS A 176 -10.25 -2.79 14.21
C HIS A 176 -11.44 -2.75 13.23
N ARG A 177 -11.81 -1.52 12.79
CA ARG A 177 -12.89 -1.32 11.81
C ARG A 177 -12.60 -1.92 10.43
N LEU A 178 -11.36 -1.79 9.94
CA LEU A 178 -10.95 -2.36 8.65
C LEU A 178 -10.95 -3.90 8.70
N ALA A 179 -10.41 -4.48 9.75
CA ALA A 179 -10.31 -5.91 9.91
C ALA A 179 -11.66 -6.58 10.14
N GLU A 180 -12.61 -5.91 10.81
CA GLU A 180 -14.01 -6.36 10.93
C GLU A 180 -14.65 -6.50 9.54
N ILE A 181 -14.41 -5.55 8.63
CA ILE A 181 -14.92 -5.61 7.26
C ILE A 181 -14.20 -6.70 6.46
N ALA A 182 -12.87 -6.77 6.53
CA ALA A 182 -12.04 -7.69 5.75
C ALA A 182 -12.18 -9.14 6.21
N ASN A 183 -12.29 -9.38 7.50
CA ASN A 183 -12.34 -10.68 8.16
C ASN A 183 -11.33 -11.69 7.57
N PRO A 184 -10.00 -11.42 7.77
CA PRO A 184 -8.95 -12.13 7.06
C PRO A 184 -8.76 -13.58 7.55
N ASP A 185 -8.43 -14.49 6.61
CA ASP A 185 -7.96 -15.85 6.89
C ASP A 185 -6.46 -15.85 7.25
N ILE A 186 -5.69 -14.94 6.62
CA ILE A 186 -4.25 -14.76 6.86
C ILE A 186 -4.00 -13.28 7.13
N GLY A 187 -3.33 -12.96 8.23
CA GLY A 187 -2.92 -11.60 8.59
C GLY A 187 -1.40 -11.43 8.44
N VAL A 188 -0.96 -10.50 7.60
CA VAL A 188 0.46 -10.20 7.36
C VAL A 188 0.79 -8.83 7.92
N ILE A 189 1.84 -8.74 8.77
CA ILE A 189 2.40 -7.45 9.21
C ILE A 189 3.85 -7.37 8.77
N THR A 190 4.17 -6.35 7.95
CA THR A 190 5.50 -6.21 7.34
C THR A 190 6.57 -5.71 8.30
N ASN A 191 6.26 -4.68 9.08
CA ASN A 191 7.16 -4.09 10.09
C ASN A 191 6.44 -3.08 10.98
N ILE A 192 7.11 -2.72 12.10
CA ILE A 192 6.70 -1.67 13.05
C ILE A 192 7.77 -0.58 13.06
N GLY A 193 7.68 0.34 12.11
CA GLY A 193 8.58 1.49 11.98
C GLY A 193 8.03 2.77 12.59
N LEU A 194 8.66 3.89 12.25
CA LEU A 194 8.27 5.24 12.69
C LEU A 194 7.33 5.87 11.67
N CYS A 195 6.04 5.56 11.74
CA CYS A 195 5.01 6.19 10.92
C CYS A 195 3.82 6.59 11.81
N HIS A 196 3.12 7.67 11.46
CA HIS A 196 1.95 8.17 12.18
C HIS A 196 2.21 8.36 13.69
N LEU A 197 3.45 8.77 14.06
CA LEU A 197 3.85 8.98 15.45
C LEU A 197 3.03 10.07 16.12
N GLU A 198 2.54 11.04 15.37
CA GLU A 198 1.67 12.12 15.85
C GLU A 198 0.42 11.55 16.56
N ASN A 199 -0.20 10.52 15.99
CA ASN A 199 -1.43 9.92 16.52
C ASN A 199 -1.17 8.70 17.40
N LEU A 200 -0.19 7.86 17.03
CA LEU A 200 0.09 6.59 17.70
C LEU A 200 1.18 6.69 18.79
N GLY A 201 1.86 7.84 18.89
CA GLY A 201 2.80 8.22 19.95
C GLY A 201 4.12 7.45 19.90
N THR A 202 4.10 6.13 19.96
CA THR A 202 5.29 5.28 20.08
C THR A 202 5.24 4.08 19.16
N ARG A 203 6.39 3.39 18.95
CA ARG A 203 6.41 2.09 18.25
C ARG A 203 5.54 1.03 18.93
N ASP A 204 5.38 1.08 20.25
CA ASP A 204 4.45 0.18 20.96
C ASP A 204 3.00 0.51 20.65
N GLY A 205 2.64 1.80 20.53
CA GLY A 205 1.32 2.22 20.04
C GLY A 205 1.07 1.77 18.58
N ILE A 206 2.07 1.88 17.73
CA ILE A 206 1.98 1.38 16.32
C ILE A 206 1.80 -0.13 16.29
N LEU A 207 2.53 -0.89 17.13
CA LEU A 207 2.35 -2.33 17.28
C LEU A 207 0.93 -2.66 17.74
N GLN A 208 0.44 -1.98 18.78
CA GLN A 208 -0.91 -2.17 19.30
C GLN A 208 -1.95 -1.94 18.22
N ALA A 209 -1.92 -0.76 17.58
CA ALA A 209 -2.89 -0.40 16.55
C ALA A 209 -2.91 -1.40 15.36
N LYS A 210 -1.74 -1.86 14.89
CA LYS A 210 -1.67 -2.81 13.77
C LYS A 210 -2.08 -4.23 14.15
N THR A 211 -1.85 -4.65 15.40
CA THR A 211 -2.24 -5.98 15.87
C THR A 211 -3.72 -6.10 16.21
N GLU A 212 -4.50 -5.00 16.24
CA GLU A 212 -5.97 -5.03 16.28
C GLU A 212 -6.57 -5.86 15.13
N MET A 213 -5.84 -6.03 14.02
CA MET A 213 -6.25 -6.93 12.94
C MET A 213 -6.53 -8.35 13.41
N PHE A 214 -5.81 -8.83 14.41
CA PHE A 214 -5.89 -10.20 14.88
C PHE A 214 -7.22 -10.51 15.58
N ASP A 215 -7.86 -9.49 16.18
CA ASP A 215 -9.15 -9.64 16.87
C ASP A 215 -10.30 -9.98 15.92
N HIS A 216 -10.12 -9.71 14.62
CA HIS A 216 -11.13 -9.91 13.58
C HIS A 216 -10.72 -10.96 12.54
N MET A 217 -9.64 -11.69 12.74
CA MET A 217 -9.31 -12.81 11.88
C MET A 217 -10.33 -13.93 12.04
N LYS A 218 -10.58 -14.68 10.98
CA LYS A 218 -11.43 -15.86 11.03
C LYS A 218 -10.90 -16.86 12.06
N GLU A 219 -11.81 -17.63 12.63
CA GLU A 219 -11.44 -18.77 13.47
C GLU A 219 -10.44 -19.67 12.74
N GLY A 220 -9.33 -19.98 13.37
CA GLY A 220 -8.25 -20.72 12.75
C GLY A 220 -7.38 -19.90 11.77
N GLY A 221 -7.53 -18.59 11.72
CA GLY A 221 -6.68 -17.70 10.93
C GLY A 221 -5.22 -17.74 11.35
N ILE A 222 -4.31 -17.35 10.46
CA ILE A 222 -2.86 -17.47 10.60
C ILE A 222 -2.21 -16.10 10.51
N ALA A 223 -1.36 -15.76 11.49
CA ALA A 223 -0.53 -14.57 11.48
C ALA A 223 0.83 -14.88 10.85
N ILE A 224 1.26 -14.06 9.88
CA ILE A 224 2.56 -14.11 9.22
C ILE A 224 3.29 -12.81 9.54
N LEU A 225 4.42 -12.90 10.23
CA LEU A 225 5.11 -11.76 10.82
C LEU A 225 6.58 -11.71 10.43
N ASN A 226 7.10 -10.51 10.25
CA ASN A 226 8.53 -10.29 10.05
C ASN A 226 9.27 -10.56 11.37
N GLY A 227 10.07 -11.63 11.41
CA GLY A 227 10.83 -12.04 12.58
C GLY A 227 12.07 -11.20 12.84
N ASP A 228 12.56 -10.45 11.84
CA ASP A 228 13.67 -9.52 11.99
C ASP A 228 13.23 -8.19 12.63
N ASP A 229 11.91 -7.94 12.74
CA ASP A 229 11.36 -6.78 13.44
C ASP A 229 11.30 -7.06 14.96
N ASP A 230 11.99 -6.25 15.74
CA ASP A 230 12.12 -6.40 17.21
C ASP A 230 10.78 -6.36 17.96
N LYS A 231 9.77 -5.68 17.41
CA LYS A 231 8.42 -5.62 17.99
C LYS A 231 7.58 -6.82 17.58
N LEU A 232 7.57 -7.17 16.30
CA LEU A 232 6.78 -8.30 15.78
C LEU A 232 7.29 -9.65 16.29
N SER A 233 8.60 -9.83 16.44
CA SER A 233 9.22 -11.06 16.97
C SER A 233 8.75 -11.43 18.39
N THR A 234 8.17 -10.48 19.13
CA THR A 234 7.55 -10.72 20.44
C THR A 234 6.18 -11.41 20.36
N LYS A 235 5.49 -11.35 19.21
CA LYS A 235 4.12 -11.85 19.01
C LYS A 235 4.11 -13.32 18.56
N LYS A 236 4.64 -14.22 19.40
CA LYS A 236 4.82 -15.65 19.04
C LYS A 236 3.52 -16.43 18.90
N VAL A 237 2.47 -15.99 19.56
CA VAL A 237 1.15 -16.63 19.54
C VAL A 237 0.09 -15.58 19.24
N VAL A 238 -0.77 -15.87 18.26
CA VAL A 238 -1.90 -15.07 17.85
C VAL A 238 -3.12 -16.00 17.77
N ASN A 239 -4.20 -15.67 18.45
CA ASN A 239 -5.44 -16.46 18.48
C ASN A 239 -5.17 -17.96 18.76
N GLU A 240 -4.40 -18.24 19.80
CA GLU A 240 -4.01 -19.60 20.27
C GLU A 240 -3.12 -20.38 19.28
N LYS A 241 -2.71 -19.79 18.15
CA LYS A 241 -1.81 -20.39 17.17
C LYS A 241 -0.43 -19.74 17.18
N SER A 242 0.59 -20.53 16.90
CA SER A 242 1.93 -20.00 16.64
C SER A 242 1.91 -19.13 15.40
N ALA A 243 2.46 -17.91 15.49
CA ALA A 243 2.70 -17.10 14.32
C ALA A 243 3.78 -17.72 13.43
N ILE A 244 3.67 -17.52 12.13
CA ILE A 244 4.70 -17.92 11.15
C ILE A 244 5.63 -16.73 10.96
N PHE A 245 6.91 -16.94 11.23
CA PHE A 245 7.93 -15.90 11.07
C PHE A 245 8.68 -16.07 9.76
N TYR A 246 8.97 -14.93 9.13
CA TYR A 246 9.88 -14.82 7.99
C TYR A 246 10.90 -13.71 8.24
N GLY A 247 12.07 -13.81 7.62
CA GLY A 247 13.12 -12.78 7.73
C GLY A 247 14.42 -13.26 7.10
N VAL A 248 15.42 -12.38 6.99
CA VAL A 248 16.76 -12.77 6.52
C VAL A 248 17.56 -13.47 7.62
N GLY A 249 17.20 -13.29 8.91
CA GLY A 249 17.80 -14.03 10.02
C GLY A 249 17.48 -15.53 9.92
N THR A 250 18.50 -16.37 10.03
CA THR A 250 18.39 -17.84 9.88
C THR A 250 17.63 -18.54 11.00
N GLU A 251 17.29 -17.83 12.07
CA GLU A 251 16.38 -18.27 13.13
C GLU A 251 14.92 -18.32 12.68
N ASN A 252 14.58 -17.64 11.59
CA ASN A 252 13.24 -17.66 11.04
C ASN A 252 13.01 -18.95 10.24
N PRO A 253 11.84 -19.60 10.36
CA PRO A 253 11.53 -20.84 9.61
C PRO A 253 11.45 -20.61 8.09
N ILE A 254 11.21 -19.37 7.66
CA ILE A 254 11.26 -18.97 6.27
C ILE A 254 12.29 -17.83 6.19
N CYS A 255 13.47 -18.13 5.63
CA CYS A 255 14.57 -17.18 5.61
C CYS A 255 15.30 -17.16 4.27
N ALA A 256 16.24 -16.22 4.10
CA ALA A 256 17.07 -16.10 2.92
C ALA A 256 18.55 -16.06 3.29
N THR A 257 19.38 -16.73 2.48
CA THR A 257 20.85 -16.68 2.53
C THR A 257 21.40 -16.31 1.16
N ASP A 258 22.72 -16.16 1.07
CA ASP A 258 23.44 -15.89 -0.17
C ASP A 258 22.90 -14.69 -0.93
N LEU A 259 22.59 -13.62 -0.16
CA LEU A 259 22.05 -12.38 -0.72
C LEU A 259 23.11 -11.69 -1.58
N GLU A 260 22.86 -11.62 -2.89
CA GLU A 260 23.68 -10.86 -3.83
C GLU A 260 22.90 -9.66 -4.38
N ASN A 261 23.43 -8.45 -4.15
CA ASN A 261 22.84 -7.23 -4.66
C ASN A 261 23.32 -6.98 -6.10
N LEU A 262 22.40 -7.07 -7.05
CA LEU A 262 22.65 -6.89 -8.49
C LEU A 262 22.39 -5.44 -8.95
N GLY A 263 22.30 -4.49 -8.02
CA GLY A 263 21.96 -3.10 -8.30
C GLY A 263 20.54 -2.97 -8.85
N PHE A 264 20.39 -2.27 -9.97
CA PHE A 264 19.08 -2.10 -10.58
C PHE A 264 18.48 -3.38 -11.23
N GLU A 265 19.25 -4.45 -11.32
CA GLU A 265 18.74 -5.74 -11.76
C GLU A 265 18.11 -6.57 -10.64
N GLY A 266 18.11 -6.03 -9.40
CA GLY A 266 17.43 -6.64 -8.27
C GLY A 266 18.35 -7.41 -7.32
N MET A 267 17.87 -8.52 -6.77
CA MET A 267 18.56 -9.36 -5.80
C MET A 267 18.55 -10.82 -6.24
N ALA A 268 19.69 -11.52 -6.10
CA ALA A 268 19.71 -12.98 -6.13
C ALA A 268 19.77 -13.49 -4.69
N VAL A 269 18.99 -14.52 -4.38
CA VAL A 269 18.87 -15.08 -3.02
C VAL A 269 18.61 -16.57 -3.04
N THR A 270 19.03 -17.28 -1.99
CA THR A 270 18.60 -18.64 -1.68
C THR A 270 17.54 -18.60 -0.58
N ILE A 271 16.31 -19.02 -0.87
CA ILE A 271 15.18 -19.03 0.08
C ILE A 271 15.06 -20.42 0.70
N HIS A 272 15.05 -20.47 2.03
CA HIS A 272 14.85 -21.67 2.83
C HIS A 272 13.46 -21.69 3.43
N THR A 273 12.80 -22.84 3.37
CA THR A 273 11.47 -23.07 3.93
C THR A 273 11.40 -24.44 4.61
N PRO A 274 10.39 -24.72 5.45
CA PRO A 274 10.18 -26.05 6.00
C PRO A 274 9.92 -27.14 4.94
N GLN A 275 9.56 -26.76 3.71
CA GLN A 275 9.27 -27.69 2.62
C GLN A 275 10.46 -27.91 1.67
N GLY A 276 11.54 -27.13 1.82
CA GLY A 276 12.73 -27.22 0.97
C GLY A 276 13.36 -25.85 0.70
N THR A 277 14.34 -25.84 -0.18
CA THR A 277 15.16 -24.65 -0.52
C THR A 277 15.12 -24.43 -2.02
N PHE A 278 15.14 -23.15 -2.44
CA PHE A 278 15.23 -22.78 -3.86
C PHE A 278 15.95 -21.44 -4.03
N ASP A 279 16.63 -21.29 -5.17
CA ASP A 279 17.23 -20.03 -5.58
C ASP A 279 16.18 -19.18 -6.31
N ALA A 280 16.17 -17.89 -6.06
CA ALA A 280 15.26 -16.94 -6.72
C ALA A 280 15.98 -15.65 -7.13
N HIS A 281 15.54 -15.08 -8.25
CA HIS A 281 15.92 -13.75 -8.70
C HIS A 281 14.74 -12.79 -8.49
N ILE A 282 14.90 -11.84 -7.58
CA ILE A 282 13.93 -10.78 -7.31
C ILE A 282 14.29 -9.61 -8.20
N SER A 283 13.56 -9.39 -9.30
CA SER A 283 13.85 -8.36 -10.29
C SER A 283 13.63 -6.91 -9.81
N ILE A 284 13.12 -6.74 -8.59
CA ILE A 284 12.88 -5.44 -7.95
C ILE A 284 14.08 -5.09 -7.09
N PRO A 285 14.76 -3.93 -7.31
CA PRO A 285 15.94 -3.53 -6.57
C PRO A 285 15.71 -3.31 -5.08
N GLY A 286 16.71 -3.66 -4.27
CA GLY A 286 16.77 -3.36 -2.84
C GLY A 286 16.48 -4.56 -1.93
N GLU A 287 17.28 -4.66 -0.87
CA GLU A 287 17.24 -5.76 0.10
C GLU A 287 15.87 -5.89 0.79
N HIS A 288 15.16 -4.77 0.99
CA HIS A 288 13.79 -4.80 1.55
C HIS A 288 12.80 -5.63 0.70
N ASN A 289 13.08 -5.83 -0.60
CA ASN A 289 12.27 -6.71 -1.45
C ASN A 289 12.52 -8.20 -1.20
N VAL A 290 13.64 -8.56 -0.54
CA VAL A 290 13.84 -9.92 -0.03
C VAL A 290 12.80 -10.22 1.05
N HIS A 291 12.54 -9.28 1.99
CA HIS A 291 11.48 -9.45 2.99
C HIS A 291 10.09 -9.58 2.35
N ASN A 292 9.81 -8.79 1.27
CA ASN A 292 8.56 -8.91 0.54
C ASN A 292 8.41 -10.30 -0.11
N ALA A 293 9.49 -10.85 -0.67
CA ALA A 293 9.51 -12.19 -1.26
C ALA A 293 9.34 -13.29 -0.20
N LEU A 294 9.96 -13.14 0.98
CA LEU A 294 9.81 -14.07 2.10
C LEU A 294 8.38 -14.06 2.67
N ALA A 295 7.76 -12.88 2.79
CA ALA A 295 6.34 -12.76 3.17
C ALA A 295 5.43 -13.45 2.14
N ALA A 296 5.70 -13.25 0.84
CA ALA A 296 4.95 -13.90 -0.23
C ALA A 296 5.16 -15.42 -0.26
N THR A 297 6.38 -15.89 0.07
CA THR A 297 6.68 -17.30 0.24
C THR A 297 5.83 -17.91 1.37
N ALA A 298 5.79 -17.24 2.52
CA ALA A 298 4.99 -17.68 3.67
C ALA A 298 3.50 -17.80 3.32
N VAL A 299 2.93 -16.78 2.68
CA VAL A 299 1.53 -16.79 2.22
C VAL A 299 1.29 -17.88 1.18
N GLY A 300 2.21 -18.05 0.22
CA GLY A 300 2.12 -19.09 -0.81
C GLY A 300 2.08 -20.50 -0.21
N LEU A 301 2.95 -20.80 0.75
CA LEU A 301 2.98 -22.08 1.45
C LEU A 301 1.68 -22.34 2.19
N GLU A 302 1.13 -21.36 2.91
CA GLU A 302 -0.15 -21.46 3.63
C GLU A 302 -1.37 -21.66 2.70
N LEU A 303 -1.28 -21.15 1.48
CA LEU A 303 -2.29 -21.37 0.44
C LEU A 303 -2.02 -22.65 -0.38
N GLY A 304 -0.97 -23.42 -0.04
CA GLY A 304 -0.65 -24.71 -0.65
C GLY A 304 -0.06 -24.61 -2.05
N LEU A 305 0.67 -23.54 -2.36
CA LEU A 305 1.48 -23.43 -3.57
C LEU A 305 2.73 -24.33 -3.46
N THR A 306 3.20 -24.84 -4.58
CA THR A 306 4.50 -25.52 -4.67
C THR A 306 5.66 -24.51 -4.65
N LEU A 307 6.88 -24.98 -4.33
CA LEU A 307 8.06 -24.11 -4.34
C LEU A 307 8.35 -23.54 -5.74
N GLU A 308 8.06 -24.29 -6.81
CA GLU A 308 8.17 -23.81 -8.18
C GLU A 308 7.17 -22.69 -8.50
N GLU A 309 5.92 -22.83 -8.08
CA GLU A 309 4.91 -21.77 -8.26
C GLU A 309 5.31 -20.51 -7.48
N ILE A 310 5.81 -20.65 -6.25
CA ILE A 310 6.28 -19.54 -5.42
C ILE A 310 7.48 -18.86 -6.09
N LYS A 311 8.53 -19.62 -6.48
CA LYS A 311 9.68 -19.09 -7.19
C LYS A 311 9.28 -18.31 -8.41
N LYS A 312 8.46 -18.91 -9.28
CA LYS A 312 7.98 -18.27 -10.52
C LYS A 312 7.25 -16.95 -10.23
N GLY A 313 6.38 -16.93 -9.21
CA GLY A 313 5.66 -15.71 -8.84
C GLY A 313 6.58 -14.61 -8.30
N ILE A 314 7.65 -14.95 -7.57
CA ILE A 314 8.68 -14.00 -7.12
C ILE A 314 9.42 -13.40 -8.32
N GLU A 315 9.86 -14.24 -9.27
CA GLU A 315 10.64 -13.82 -10.44
C GLU A 315 9.82 -13.00 -11.44
N GLU A 316 8.50 -13.22 -11.53
CA GLU A 316 7.56 -12.49 -12.39
C GLU A 316 7.01 -11.20 -11.74
N ALA A 317 7.29 -10.95 -10.46
CA ALA A 317 6.80 -9.77 -9.76
C ALA A 317 7.31 -8.47 -10.41
N LYS A 318 6.42 -7.49 -10.51
CA LYS A 318 6.71 -6.18 -11.13
C LYS A 318 6.49 -5.06 -10.13
N THR A 319 7.26 -3.97 -10.31
CA THR A 319 7.02 -2.72 -9.61
C THR A 319 5.75 -2.04 -10.10
N ILE A 320 5.22 -1.14 -9.28
CA ILE A 320 4.18 -0.19 -9.66
C ILE A 320 4.76 1.23 -9.62
N ALA A 321 4.14 2.14 -10.35
CA ALA A 321 4.54 3.55 -10.35
C ALA A 321 4.61 4.11 -8.93
N GLY A 322 5.66 4.89 -8.64
CA GLY A 322 5.90 5.47 -7.33
C GLY A 322 6.48 4.53 -6.26
N ARG A 323 6.84 3.28 -6.60
CA ARG A 323 7.38 2.26 -5.67
C ARG A 323 8.61 1.57 -6.26
N THR A 324 9.77 2.16 -6.09
CA THR A 324 11.06 1.66 -6.63
C THR A 324 10.94 1.29 -8.13
N ASN A 325 10.16 2.06 -8.89
CA ASN A 325 9.87 1.78 -10.28
C ASN A 325 10.99 2.31 -11.17
N LEU A 326 11.75 1.41 -11.79
CA LEU A 326 12.87 1.78 -12.68
C LEU A 326 12.37 2.13 -14.08
N ILE A 327 12.60 3.37 -14.47
CA ILE A 327 12.26 3.92 -15.79
C ILE A 327 13.57 4.23 -16.54
N LYS A 328 13.73 3.67 -17.73
CA LYS A 328 14.84 4.02 -18.63
C LYS A 328 14.35 5.08 -19.61
N ALA A 329 14.87 6.30 -19.48
CA ALA A 329 14.48 7.43 -20.33
C ALA A 329 15.68 8.34 -20.62
N ASN A 330 15.78 8.86 -21.84
CA ASN A 330 16.81 9.81 -22.28
C ASN A 330 18.25 9.35 -21.99
N GLY A 331 18.50 8.03 -22.00
CA GLY A 331 19.79 7.43 -21.65
C GLY A 331 20.13 7.45 -20.16
N MET A 332 19.17 7.76 -19.30
CA MET A 332 19.27 7.75 -17.83
C MET A 332 18.47 6.59 -17.23
N ASN A 333 18.82 6.23 -16.00
CA ASN A 333 18.01 5.34 -15.16
C ASN A 333 17.31 6.21 -14.10
N VAL A 334 15.98 6.25 -14.11
CA VAL A 334 15.18 7.02 -13.15
C VAL A 334 14.44 6.04 -12.26
N VAL A 335 14.71 6.08 -10.96
CA VAL A 335 13.97 5.33 -9.93
C VAL A 335 12.85 6.22 -9.41
N ASP A 336 11.63 5.93 -9.84
CA ASP A 336 10.42 6.55 -9.35
C ASP A 336 9.99 5.87 -8.04
N ASP A 337 10.23 6.52 -6.91
CA ASP A 337 9.83 6.09 -5.57
C ASP A 337 9.09 7.22 -4.82
N CYS A 338 8.29 8.00 -5.57
CA CYS A 338 7.71 9.25 -5.11
C CYS A 338 6.27 9.15 -4.57
N TYR A 339 5.80 7.95 -4.23
CA TYR A 339 4.46 7.79 -3.65
C TYR A 339 4.37 8.40 -2.24
N ASN A 340 5.33 8.07 -1.37
CA ASN A 340 5.45 8.64 -0.01
C ASN A 340 6.88 8.49 0.51
N ALA A 341 7.21 9.23 1.58
CA ALA A 341 8.54 9.22 2.17
C ALA A 341 8.46 9.19 3.71
N ASN A 342 9.36 8.41 4.30
CA ASN A 342 9.70 8.43 5.71
C ASN A 342 11.19 8.02 5.86
N PRO A 343 11.83 8.22 7.03
CA PRO A 343 13.26 7.99 7.18
C PRO A 343 13.73 6.59 6.74
N VAL A 344 12.98 5.54 7.11
CA VAL A 344 13.33 4.15 6.77
C VAL A 344 13.25 3.91 5.27
N SER A 345 12.18 4.38 4.62
CA SER A 345 12.02 4.22 3.18
C SER A 345 12.98 5.10 2.37
N MET A 346 13.39 6.26 2.90
CA MET A 346 14.44 7.09 2.31
C MET A 346 15.79 6.39 2.33
N ALA A 347 16.18 5.82 3.48
CA ALA A 347 17.44 5.08 3.62
C ALA A 347 17.49 3.86 2.68
N ALA A 348 16.39 3.10 2.58
CA ALA A 348 16.29 1.96 1.66
C ALA A 348 16.41 2.37 0.18
N ALA A 349 15.78 3.48 -0.22
CA ALA A 349 15.86 3.99 -1.58
C ALA A 349 17.26 4.54 -1.92
N LEU A 350 17.92 5.22 -0.97
CA LEU A 350 19.30 5.67 -1.10
C LEU A 350 20.28 4.50 -1.21
N ASP A 351 20.00 3.41 -0.49
CA ASP A 351 20.78 2.17 -0.62
C ASP A 351 20.68 1.61 -2.05
N VAL A 352 19.49 1.51 -2.61
CA VAL A 352 19.28 1.09 -4.01
C VAL A 352 20.07 2.00 -4.96
N LEU A 353 20.02 3.32 -4.78
CA LEU A 353 20.75 4.27 -5.64
C LEU A 353 22.26 4.11 -5.51
N SER A 354 22.78 3.82 -4.31
CA SER A 354 24.22 3.69 -4.06
C SER A 354 24.87 2.53 -4.82
N HIS A 355 24.10 1.51 -5.19
CA HIS A 355 24.56 0.37 -5.99
C HIS A 355 24.40 0.59 -7.51
N ALA A 356 23.90 1.75 -7.92
CA ALA A 356 23.76 2.07 -9.34
C ALA A 356 25.11 2.35 -10.02
N LYS A 357 25.19 2.04 -11.32
CA LYS A 357 26.36 2.38 -12.14
C LYS A 357 26.27 3.82 -12.58
N GLY A 358 27.42 4.47 -12.69
CA GLY A 358 27.55 5.86 -13.16
C GLY A 358 27.35 6.89 -12.05
N ARG A 359 27.03 8.11 -12.44
CA ARG A 359 26.81 9.22 -11.51
C ARG A 359 25.43 9.09 -10.86
N THR A 360 25.38 9.11 -9.53
CA THR A 360 24.15 8.97 -8.74
C THR A 360 23.62 10.31 -8.29
N ILE A 361 22.33 10.56 -8.50
CA ILE A 361 21.64 11.80 -8.14
C ILE A 361 20.42 11.45 -7.29
N ALA A 362 20.37 11.94 -6.06
CA ALA A 362 19.18 11.86 -5.22
C ALA A 362 18.35 13.14 -5.39
N VAL A 363 17.07 13.01 -5.71
CA VAL A 363 16.11 14.11 -5.82
C VAL A 363 15.04 13.90 -4.73
N LEU A 364 15.19 14.63 -3.63
CA LEU A 364 14.44 14.41 -2.40
C LEU A 364 13.55 15.61 -2.05
N GLY A 365 12.34 15.34 -1.56
CA GLY A 365 11.46 16.36 -0.99
C GLY A 365 11.17 16.11 0.49
N ASP A 366 10.39 17.01 1.10
CA ASP A 366 10.03 16.89 2.51
C ASP A 366 9.30 15.58 2.82
N MET A 367 9.57 15.06 4.01
CA MET A 367 8.83 13.97 4.64
C MET A 367 7.76 14.54 5.57
N GLY A 368 6.53 14.04 5.48
CA GLY A 368 5.41 14.45 6.34
C GLY A 368 5.14 13.48 7.49
N GLU A 369 4.27 13.88 8.41
CA GLU A 369 3.74 13.08 9.52
C GLU A 369 4.79 12.54 10.51
N LEU A 370 5.89 13.31 10.72
CA LEU A 370 7.02 12.89 11.55
C LEU A 370 6.95 13.43 12.99
N GLY A 371 5.99 14.33 13.29
CA GLY A 371 5.84 14.93 14.62
C GLY A 371 7.00 15.86 14.99
N GLU A 372 7.31 15.95 16.30
CA GLU A 372 8.30 16.90 16.82
C GLU A 372 9.74 16.64 16.34
N ASP A 373 10.06 15.44 15.91
CA ASP A 373 11.40 15.03 15.48
C ASP A 373 11.68 15.30 13.99
N GLU A 374 10.78 15.95 13.25
CA GLU A 374 10.85 16.11 11.80
C GLU A 374 12.20 16.70 11.32
N VAL A 375 12.74 17.71 12.01
CA VAL A 375 14.03 18.34 11.70
C VAL A 375 15.19 17.33 11.83
N ALA A 376 15.25 16.62 12.96
CA ALA A 376 16.31 15.64 13.22
C ALA A 376 16.25 14.46 12.24
N LEU A 377 15.04 14.03 11.85
CA LEU A 377 14.83 12.93 10.90
C LEU A 377 15.24 13.33 9.48
N HIS A 378 14.95 14.55 9.04
CA HIS A 378 15.47 15.06 7.76
C HIS A 378 17.01 15.15 7.78
N TYR A 379 17.58 15.74 8.84
CA TYR A 379 19.03 15.78 9.00
C TYR A 379 19.67 14.39 8.90
N GLY A 380 19.08 13.37 9.55
CA GLY A 380 19.55 11.99 9.50
C GLY A 380 19.54 11.40 8.08
N VAL A 381 18.55 11.73 7.25
CA VAL A 381 18.52 11.32 5.83
C VAL A 381 19.67 12.01 5.05
N GLY A 382 19.96 13.29 5.33
CA GLY A 382 21.10 13.99 4.74
C GLY A 382 22.42 13.28 5.05
N LYS A 383 22.63 12.85 6.30
CA LYS A 383 23.80 12.04 6.67
C LYS A 383 23.86 10.75 5.85
N CYS A 384 22.74 10.05 5.71
CA CYS A 384 22.65 8.83 4.91
C CYS A 384 23.05 9.06 3.44
N VAL A 385 22.69 10.19 2.82
CA VAL A 385 23.12 10.57 1.46
C VAL A 385 24.64 10.59 1.35
N ALA A 386 25.33 11.25 2.31
CA ALA A 386 26.79 11.35 2.32
C ALA A 386 27.47 9.99 2.63
N GLU A 387 26.96 9.24 3.61
CA GLU A 387 27.47 7.92 4.00
C GLU A 387 27.36 6.91 2.85
N LYS A 388 26.29 6.98 2.06
CA LYS A 388 26.07 6.16 0.86
C LYS A 388 26.86 6.68 -0.37
N LYS A 389 27.63 7.76 -0.22
CA LYS A 389 28.48 8.34 -1.27
C LYS A 389 27.71 8.72 -2.54
N ILE A 390 26.51 9.26 -2.38
CA ILE A 390 25.72 9.77 -3.50
C ILE A 390 26.42 11.02 -4.05
N HIS A 391 26.60 11.09 -5.37
CA HIS A 391 27.38 12.17 -5.98
C HIS A 391 26.69 13.52 -5.88
N THR A 392 25.36 13.56 -6.01
CA THR A 392 24.63 14.82 -6.01
C THR A 392 23.28 14.66 -5.31
N LEU A 393 22.95 15.67 -4.49
CA LEU A 393 21.65 15.83 -3.86
C LEU A 393 20.93 17.05 -4.42
N PHE A 394 19.79 16.88 -5.03
CA PHE A 394 18.79 17.92 -5.26
C PHE A 394 17.70 17.76 -4.21
N CYS A 395 17.35 18.83 -3.52
CA CYS A 395 16.28 18.76 -2.53
C CYS A 395 15.37 19.99 -2.58
N ALA A 396 14.08 19.79 -2.35
CA ALA A 396 13.08 20.84 -2.38
C ALA A 396 12.13 20.74 -1.19
N GLY A 397 11.85 21.88 -0.57
CA GLY A 397 10.94 22.02 0.58
C GLY A 397 11.60 22.74 1.76
N ASN A 398 10.78 23.07 2.76
CA ASN A 398 11.22 23.81 3.93
C ASN A 398 12.14 23.00 4.85
N LEU A 399 11.81 21.72 5.05
CA LEU A 399 12.60 20.80 5.88
C LEU A 399 13.73 20.13 5.10
N ALA A 400 13.67 20.17 3.77
CA ALA A 400 14.67 19.58 2.89
C ALA A 400 16.05 20.28 3.02
N GLN A 401 16.12 21.50 3.57
CA GLN A 401 17.40 22.14 3.89
C GLN A 401 18.19 21.35 4.95
N GLU A 402 17.54 20.58 5.81
CA GLU A 402 18.21 19.77 6.83
C GLU A 402 18.96 18.59 6.21
N TYR A 403 18.53 18.10 5.03
CA TYR A 403 19.33 17.14 4.26
C TYR A 403 20.72 17.74 3.92
N LYS A 404 20.76 19.01 3.49
CA LYS A 404 22.01 19.72 3.19
C LYS A 404 22.90 19.79 4.42
N HIS A 405 22.37 20.20 5.57
CA HIS A 405 23.12 20.27 6.82
C HIS A 405 23.70 18.90 7.20
N GLY A 406 22.91 17.83 7.07
CA GLY A 406 23.36 16.46 7.34
C GLY A 406 24.51 16.01 6.43
N VAL A 407 24.43 16.31 5.12
CA VAL A 407 25.50 16.03 4.15
C VAL A 407 26.78 16.81 4.50
N GLU A 408 26.67 18.14 4.70
CA GLU A 408 27.81 19.03 4.97
C GLU A 408 28.54 18.62 6.26
N ASP A 409 27.84 18.20 7.29
CA ASP A 409 28.44 17.77 8.55
C ASP A 409 29.24 16.47 8.40
N VAL A 410 28.69 15.46 7.71
CA VAL A 410 29.43 14.21 7.45
C VAL A 410 30.68 14.46 6.62
N LEU A 411 30.60 15.26 5.57
CA LEU A 411 31.76 15.58 4.71
C LEU A 411 32.86 16.37 5.48
N ARG A 412 32.43 17.28 6.35
CA ARG A 412 33.35 18.03 7.20
C ARG A 412 34.07 17.13 8.22
N GLU A 413 33.33 16.21 8.87
CA GLU A 413 33.88 15.26 9.84
C GLU A 413 34.85 14.26 9.20
N ALA A 414 34.49 13.76 8.01
CA ALA A 414 35.32 12.80 7.28
C ALA A 414 36.62 13.45 6.70
N GLY A 415 36.66 14.77 6.54
CA GLY A 415 37.77 15.49 5.93
C GLY A 415 38.03 15.12 4.46
N ALA A 416 37.16 14.34 3.86
CA ALA A 416 37.23 13.88 2.48
C ALA A 416 35.83 13.42 2.01
N GLY A 417 35.55 13.55 0.72
CA GLY A 417 34.31 13.16 0.08
C GLY A 417 33.74 14.33 -0.71
N GLU A 418 33.00 14.01 -1.75
CA GLU A 418 32.32 15.00 -2.58
C GLU A 418 30.86 14.61 -2.73
N CYS A 419 29.96 15.50 -2.32
CA CYS A 419 28.56 15.47 -2.67
C CYS A 419 28.13 16.89 -2.99
N GLU A 420 27.72 17.12 -4.22
CA GLU A 420 27.17 18.43 -4.59
C GLU A 420 25.74 18.52 -4.04
N VAL A 421 25.39 19.62 -3.37
CA VAL A 421 24.07 19.80 -2.79
C VAL A 421 23.41 21.07 -3.32
N TYR A 422 22.21 20.88 -3.88
CA TYR A 422 21.35 21.95 -4.39
C TYR A 422 20.01 21.92 -3.65
N HIS A 423 19.71 22.98 -2.91
CA HIS A 423 18.45 23.16 -2.20
C HIS A 423 17.59 24.25 -2.87
N PHE A 424 16.29 23.98 -2.94
CA PHE A 424 15.27 24.86 -3.53
C PHE A 424 14.06 24.99 -2.59
N ASP A 425 13.42 26.14 -2.60
CA ASP A 425 12.19 26.34 -1.82
C ASP A 425 11.02 25.57 -2.44
N THR A 426 11.00 25.43 -3.76
CA THR A 426 9.92 24.79 -4.49
C THR A 426 10.41 23.68 -5.44
N ARG A 427 9.56 22.67 -5.62
CA ARG A 427 9.78 21.60 -6.61
C ARG A 427 9.97 22.16 -8.04
N ASP A 428 9.18 23.17 -8.42
CA ASP A 428 9.18 23.68 -9.80
C ASP A 428 10.46 24.45 -10.13
N GLU A 429 11.09 25.12 -9.15
CA GLU A 429 12.42 25.69 -9.28
C GLU A 429 13.48 24.60 -9.41
N MET A 430 13.41 23.57 -8.56
CA MET A 430 14.31 22.43 -8.61
C MET A 430 14.26 21.73 -9.96
N ILE A 431 13.09 21.51 -10.55
CA ILE A 431 12.94 20.85 -11.87
C ILE A 431 13.72 21.60 -12.95
N LYS A 432 13.68 22.93 -12.98
CA LYS A 432 14.39 23.74 -14.00
C LYS A 432 15.89 23.51 -13.96
N GLU A 433 16.47 23.54 -12.77
CA GLU A 433 17.92 23.32 -12.59
C GLU A 433 18.29 21.86 -12.85
N LEU A 434 17.48 20.91 -12.35
CA LEU A 434 17.69 19.48 -12.54
C LEU A 434 17.75 19.11 -14.03
N LEU A 435 16.84 19.62 -14.86
CA LEU A 435 16.82 19.36 -16.31
C LEU A 435 18.06 19.88 -17.03
N SER A 436 18.70 20.95 -16.53
CA SER A 436 19.94 21.46 -17.09
C SER A 436 21.18 20.69 -16.63
N TYR A 437 21.08 20.00 -15.49
CA TYR A 437 22.18 19.32 -14.83
C TYR A 437 22.35 17.86 -15.25
N VAL A 438 21.24 17.15 -15.48
CA VAL A 438 21.24 15.71 -15.80
C VAL A 438 21.78 15.42 -17.19
N LYS A 439 22.37 14.24 -17.36
CA LYS A 439 22.93 13.79 -18.64
C LYS A 439 22.83 12.28 -18.81
N THR A 440 23.04 11.83 -20.02
CA THR A 440 23.11 10.39 -20.35
C THR A 440 24.10 9.66 -19.43
N GLY A 441 23.68 8.53 -18.91
CA GLY A 441 24.43 7.68 -17.97
C GLY A 441 24.13 7.95 -16.50
N ASP A 442 23.36 8.99 -16.16
CA ASP A 442 22.97 9.27 -14.78
C ASP A 442 21.97 8.23 -14.25
N SER A 443 22.09 7.96 -12.94
CA SER A 443 21.14 7.18 -12.17
C SER A 443 20.50 8.09 -11.13
N ILE A 444 19.17 8.25 -11.20
CA ILE A 444 18.43 9.29 -10.48
C ILE A 444 17.36 8.61 -9.62
N LEU A 445 17.37 8.89 -8.31
CA LEU A 445 16.30 8.53 -7.39
C LEU A 445 15.39 9.73 -7.15
N ILE A 446 14.08 9.55 -7.27
CA ILE A 446 13.08 10.60 -6.99
C ILE A 446 12.19 10.12 -5.84
N LYS A 447 12.20 10.84 -4.70
CA LYS A 447 11.43 10.45 -3.52
C LYS A 447 11.00 11.64 -2.66
N ALA A 448 9.72 11.68 -2.30
CA ALA A 448 9.14 12.68 -1.40
C ALA A 448 7.81 12.17 -0.81
N SER A 449 7.30 12.87 0.19
CA SER A 449 5.93 12.65 0.65
C SER A 449 4.90 13.06 -0.40
N HIS A 450 3.74 12.44 -0.35
CA HIS A 450 2.68 12.56 -1.37
C HIS A 450 2.26 14.03 -1.65
N PHE A 451 2.19 14.88 -0.61
CA PHE A 451 1.80 16.28 -0.73
C PHE A 451 2.78 17.13 -1.56
N MET A 452 4.04 16.67 -1.75
CA MET A 452 5.06 17.35 -2.56
C MET A 452 4.82 17.21 -4.07
N ASP A 453 3.95 16.30 -4.50
CA ASP A 453 3.57 16.06 -5.91
C ASP A 453 4.79 15.80 -6.83
N PHE A 454 5.72 14.97 -6.37
CA PHE A 454 6.96 14.60 -7.08
C PHE A 454 6.78 13.72 -8.33
N PRO A 455 5.61 13.10 -8.61
CA PRO A 455 5.35 12.54 -9.93
C PRO A 455 5.62 13.51 -11.08
N LYS A 456 5.49 14.84 -10.86
CA LYS A 456 5.84 15.86 -11.85
C LYS A 456 7.34 15.93 -12.15
N VAL A 457 8.20 15.60 -11.19
CA VAL A 457 9.65 15.49 -11.43
C VAL A 457 9.94 14.30 -12.32
N VAL A 458 9.30 13.14 -12.04
CA VAL A 458 9.41 11.95 -12.90
C VAL A 458 8.96 12.27 -14.32
N GLU A 459 7.81 12.90 -14.47
CA GLU A 459 7.27 13.29 -15.76
C GLU A 459 8.21 14.21 -16.54
N ALA A 460 8.81 15.20 -15.87
CA ALA A 460 9.74 16.15 -16.50
C ALA A 460 11.04 15.49 -17.00
N LEU A 461 11.52 14.44 -16.32
CA LEU A 461 12.74 13.73 -16.71
C LEU A 461 12.51 12.64 -17.78
N THR A 462 11.28 12.14 -17.88
CA THR A 462 10.97 10.97 -18.71
C THR A 462 10.23 11.29 -20.01
N LYS A 463 9.72 12.52 -20.14
CA LYS A 463 9.17 13.07 -21.40
C LYS A 463 10.31 13.62 -22.28
#